data_5e218d46d35328eaf6d10eea84eab6f8
#
_entry.id   5e218d46d35328eaf6d10eea84eab6f8
#
_cell.length_a   1.000
_cell.length_b   1.000
_cell.length_c   1.000
_cell.angle_alpha   90.00
_cell.angle_beta   90.00
_cell.angle_gamma   90.00
#
_symmetry.space_group_name_H-M   'P 1'
#
loop_
_entity.id
_entity.type
_entity.pdbx_description
1 polymer ?
#
loop_
_entity_poly.entity_id
_entity_poly.type
_entity_poly.pdbx_seq_one_letter_code
_entity_poly.pdbx_strand_id
1 'polypeptide(L)'
;MEKNRIIFDLDGTLLFCDFLKVEEDFFTTLFKQEGEVLFKNIGLYLDEYEKTNPFYEKEKLARFLSMKSGLNITSEVINEWNRLILETPDLIEDGVVDLLEHLKRNNKSLVVLTNWFRETQVPRLKKAGLIDYFDYVISGDISLKPHKEAYLKATGEYSFDKCIMIGDGIDKDYYAPKSIGIDSILYDNSDKEDNKKLIKVKKVNEIINIIK
;
A
#
# COMPACT_ATOMS: atom_id res chain seq x y z
N MET A 1 -5.11 6.24 -22.18
CA MET A 1 -4.03 5.21 -22.27
C MET A 1 -4.68 3.83 -22.34
N GLU A 2 -4.36 3.01 -23.32
CA GLU A 2 -4.88 1.64 -23.39
C GLU A 2 -4.09 0.73 -22.45
N LYS A 3 -4.67 0.39 -21.30
CA LYS A 3 -4.06 -0.45 -20.26
C LYS A 3 -4.90 -1.70 -20.03
N ASN A 4 -4.24 -2.83 -19.87
CA ASN A 4 -4.87 -4.13 -19.68
C ASN A 4 -4.69 -4.65 -18.25
N ARG A 5 -3.57 -4.31 -17.59
CA ARG A 5 -3.26 -4.64 -16.21
C ARG A 5 -3.25 -3.36 -15.38
N ILE A 6 -4.14 -3.29 -14.39
CA ILE A 6 -4.26 -2.18 -13.47
C ILE A 6 -3.79 -2.67 -12.09
N ILE A 7 -2.76 -2.02 -11.58
CA ILE A 7 -2.14 -2.36 -10.29
C ILE A 7 -2.52 -1.27 -9.31
N PHE A 8 -3.17 -1.63 -8.23
CA PHE A 8 -3.58 -0.71 -7.18
C PHE A 8 -2.74 -0.90 -5.92
N ASP A 9 -2.33 0.18 -5.33
CA ASP A 9 -2.02 0.18 -3.90
C ASP A 9 -3.31 0.01 -3.09
N LEU A 10 -3.18 -0.28 -1.80
CA LEU A 10 -4.32 -0.53 -0.93
C LEU A 10 -4.58 0.63 0.03
N ASP A 11 -3.62 0.89 0.92
CA ASP A 11 -3.76 1.85 2.01
C ASP A 11 -3.61 3.29 1.51
N GLY A 12 -4.59 4.15 1.80
CA GLY A 12 -4.61 5.51 1.26
C GLY A 12 -5.06 5.60 -0.20
N THR A 13 -5.43 4.48 -0.83
CA THR A 13 -5.86 4.42 -2.24
C THR A 13 -7.24 3.78 -2.39
N LEU A 14 -7.41 2.55 -1.96
CA LEU A 14 -8.69 1.81 -1.99
C LEU A 14 -9.36 1.79 -0.63
N LEU A 15 -8.57 1.67 0.43
CA LEU A 15 -8.99 1.62 1.81
C LEU A 15 -8.34 2.74 2.62
N PHE A 16 -9.14 3.31 3.51
CA PHE A 16 -8.71 4.34 4.45
C PHE A 16 -9.02 3.90 5.87
N CYS A 17 -8.04 4.00 6.73
CA CYS A 17 -8.14 3.67 8.14
C CYS A 17 -7.37 4.71 8.96
N ASP A 18 -7.85 5.00 10.17
CA ASP A 18 -7.11 5.88 11.09
C ASP A 18 -5.97 5.13 11.79
N PHE A 19 -5.01 4.67 10.97
CA PHE A 19 -3.84 3.96 11.48
C PHE A 19 -3.01 4.80 12.44
N LEU A 20 -2.87 6.10 12.19
CA LEU A 20 -2.03 6.97 12.99
C LEU A 20 -2.46 6.96 14.45
N LYS A 21 -3.77 7.05 14.71
CA LYS A 21 -4.29 7.01 16.08
C LYS A 21 -4.11 5.63 16.71
N VAL A 22 -4.38 4.56 15.96
CA VAL A 22 -4.24 3.18 16.45
C VAL A 22 -2.80 2.88 16.83
N GLU A 23 -1.85 3.28 16.00
CA GLU A 23 -0.42 3.08 16.22
C GLU A 23 0.11 3.93 17.38
N GLU A 24 -0.31 5.20 17.49
CA GLU A 24 0.04 6.06 18.60
C GLU A 24 -0.43 5.47 19.93
N ASP A 25 -1.71 5.11 20.01
CA ASP A 25 -2.32 4.51 21.21
C ASP A 25 -1.63 3.18 21.57
N PHE A 26 -1.33 2.35 20.58
CA PHE A 26 -0.66 1.07 20.78
C PHE A 26 0.75 1.22 21.34
N PHE A 27 1.60 1.98 20.65
CA PHE A 27 3.00 2.12 21.05
C PHE A 27 3.13 2.88 22.38
N THR A 28 2.30 3.91 22.60
CA THR A 28 2.28 4.66 23.86
C THR A 28 1.80 3.81 25.04
N THR A 29 0.80 2.96 24.81
CA THR A 29 0.34 2.02 25.84
C THR A 29 1.43 1.03 26.21
N LEU A 30 2.14 0.49 25.22
CA LEU A 30 3.13 -0.57 25.43
C LEU A 30 4.45 -0.04 25.99
N PHE A 31 4.95 1.08 25.49
CA PHE A 31 6.30 1.60 25.78
C PHE A 31 6.31 2.98 26.46
N LYS A 32 5.16 3.53 26.85
CA LYS A 32 5.03 4.83 27.53
C LYS A 32 5.65 5.96 26.67
N GLN A 33 6.49 6.80 27.28
CA GLN A 33 7.12 7.95 26.61
C GLN A 33 7.99 7.53 25.43
N GLU A 34 8.69 6.41 25.54
CA GLU A 34 9.50 5.87 24.43
C GLU A 34 8.62 5.41 23.26
N GLY A 35 7.38 4.99 23.54
CA GLY A 35 6.37 4.65 22.53
C GLY A 35 5.94 5.84 21.69
N GLU A 36 5.83 7.04 22.28
CA GLU A 36 5.57 8.28 21.53
C GLU A 36 6.72 8.60 20.56
N VAL A 37 7.96 8.36 21.01
CA VAL A 37 9.15 8.57 20.17
C VAL A 37 9.17 7.55 19.03
N LEU A 38 8.87 6.28 19.33
CA LEU A 38 8.75 5.24 18.30
C LEU A 38 7.68 5.61 17.27
N PHE A 39 6.48 5.98 17.69
CA PHE A 39 5.38 6.36 16.80
C PHE A 39 5.78 7.51 15.86
N LYS A 40 6.41 8.56 16.38
CA LYS A 40 6.87 9.69 15.56
C LYS A 40 7.91 9.31 14.48
N ASN A 41 8.60 8.20 14.66
CA ASN A 41 9.68 7.75 13.77
C ASN A 41 9.33 6.48 12.98
N ILE A 42 8.22 5.81 13.29
CA ILE A 42 7.90 4.48 12.73
C ILE A 42 7.86 4.50 11.20
N GLY A 43 7.25 5.52 10.61
CA GLY A 43 7.19 5.66 9.16
C GLY A 43 8.58 5.74 8.50
N LEU A 44 9.52 6.50 9.11
CA LEU A 44 10.90 6.59 8.63
C LEU A 44 11.63 5.25 8.77
N TYR A 45 11.40 4.52 9.86
CA TYR A 45 12.02 3.20 10.08
C TYR A 45 11.47 2.16 9.11
N LEU A 46 10.16 2.17 8.84
CA LEU A 46 9.56 1.30 7.85
C LEU A 46 10.08 1.61 6.44
N ASP A 47 10.18 2.88 6.06
CA ASP A 47 10.74 3.28 4.76
C ASP A 47 12.20 2.82 4.59
N GLU A 48 13.01 2.91 5.65
CA GLU A 48 14.39 2.41 5.62
C GLU A 48 14.44 0.89 5.52
N TYR A 49 13.60 0.18 6.28
CA TYR A 49 13.49 -1.27 6.18
C TYR A 49 13.10 -1.71 4.78
N GLU A 50 12.07 -1.11 4.21
CA GLU A 50 11.54 -1.43 2.89
C GLU A 50 12.52 -1.15 1.76
N LYS A 51 13.38 -0.12 1.87
CA LYS A 51 14.44 0.16 0.89
C LYS A 51 15.56 -0.88 0.91
N THR A 52 15.79 -1.51 2.05
CA THR A 52 16.93 -2.43 2.26
C THR A 52 16.56 -3.91 2.30
N ASN A 53 15.26 -4.22 2.36
CA ASN A 53 14.76 -5.58 2.45
C ASN A 53 13.71 -5.85 1.37
N PRO A 54 13.79 -6.98 0.64
CA PRO A 54 12.88 -7.25 -0.48
C PRO A 54 11.49 -7.72 -0.05
N PHE A 55 11.29 -8.10 1.21
CA PHE A 55 10.02 -8.52 1.80
C PHE A 55 10.04 -8.41 3.32
N TYR A 56 8.86 -8.42 3.93
CA TYR A 56 8.70 -8.45 5.38
C TYR A 56 8.85 -9.87 5.94
N GLU A 57 9.66 -9.98 6.98
CA GLU A 57 9.71 -11.10 7.92
C GLU A 57 9.54 -10.54 9.32
N LYS A 58 8.60 -11.07 10.12
CA LYS A 58 8.25 -10.49 11.42
C LYS A 58 9.44 -10.39 12.38
N GLU A 59 10.24 -11.45 12.49
CA GLU A 59 11.42 -11.49 13.35
C GLU A 59 12.48 -10.49 12.89
N LYS A 60 12.65 -10.33 11.59
CA LYS A 60 13.62 -9.41 11.02
C LYS A 60 13.19 -7.96 11.18
N LEU A 61 11.90 -7.68 10.94
CA LEU A 61 11.31 -6.36 11.18
C LEU A 61 11.39 -5.99 12.66
N ALA A 62 11.04 -6.91 13.57
CA ALA A 62 11.09 -6.69 14.99
C ALA A 62 12.52 -6.35 15.46
N ARG A 63 13.52 -7.12 15.02
CA ARG A 63 14.94 -6.83 15.31
C ARG A 63 15.38 -5.48 14.77
N PHE A 64 14.98 -5.16 13.56
CA PHE A 64 15.32 -3.87 12.93
C PHE A 64 14.72 -2.70 13.73
N LEU A 65 13.43 -2.77 14.06
CA LEU A 65 12.75 -1.75 14.85
C LEU A 65 13.33 -1.63 16.26
N SER A 66 13.71 -2.77 16.89
CA SER A 66 14.39 -2.76 18.19
C SER A 66 15.75 -2.04 18.13
N MET A 67 16.52 -2.31 17.08
CA MET A 67 17.82 -1.65 16.87
C MET A 67 17.66 -0.15 16.66
N LYS A 68 16.62 0.29 15.92
CA LYS A 68 16.38 1.70 15.62
C LYS A 68 15.84 2.48 16.82
N SER A 69 14.97 1.88 17.59
CA SER A 69 14.27 2.55 18.71
C SER A 69 14.95 2.37 20.07
N GLY A 70 15.80 1.34 20.22
CA GLY A 70 16.33 0.92 21.53
C GLY A 70 15.31 0.15 22.39
N LEU A 71 14.11 -0.13 21.87
CA LEU A 71 13.04 -0.82 22.58
C LEU A 71 13.09 -2.33 22.31
N ASN A 72 12.55 -3.13 23.23
CA ASN A 72 12.40 -4.56 23.02
C ASN A 72 11.14 -4.86 22.20
N ILE A 73 11.25 -4.77 20.87
CA ILE A 73 10.16 -5.11 19.93
C ILE A 73 10.37 -6.56 19.49
N THR A 74 9.36 -7.39 19.73
CA THR A 74 9.37 -8.83 19.38
C THR A 74 8.37 -9.12 18.25
N SER A 75 8.40 -10.35 17.74
CA SER A 75 7.40 -10.81 16.75
C SER A 75 5.98 -10.75 17.30
N GLU A 76 5.81 -10.95 18.61
CA GLU A 76 4.51 -10.84 19.28
C GLU A 76 3.99 -9.40 19.24
N VAL A 77 4.86 -8.39 19.39
CA VAL A 77 4.50 -6.98 19.22
C VAL A 77 4.04 -6.71 17.79
N ILE A 78 4.73 -7.25 16.79
CA ILE A 78 4.31 -7.16 15.38
C ILE A 78 2.97 -7.86 15.14
N ASN A 79 2.76 -9.03 15.75
CA ASN A 79 1.49 -9.76 15.64
C ASN A 79 0.33 -8.98 16.25
N GLU A 80 0.55 -8.36 17.42
CA GLU A 80 -0.47 -7.55 18.07
C GLU A 80 -0.78 -6.27 17.28
N TRP A 81 0.24 -5.64 16.72
CA TRP A 81 0.06 -4.51 15.80
C TRP A 81 -0.78 -4.90 14.57
N ASN A 82 -0.45 -6.04 13.92
CA ASN A 82 -1.25 -6.59 12.82
C ASN A 82 -2.72 -6.82 13.22
N ARG A 83 -2.95 -7.37 14.42
CA ARG A 83 -4.30 -7.62 14.95
C ARG A 83 -5.09 -6.31 15.10
N LEU A 84 -4.48 -5.28 15.66
CA LEU A 84 -5.11 -3.97 15.84
C LEU A 84 -5.46 -3.31 14.50
N ILE A 85 -4.54 -3.35 13.53
CA ILE A 85 -4.82 -2.86 12.18
C ILE A 85 -6.02 -3.60 11.57
N LEU A 86 -6.04 -4.93 11.71
CA LEU A 86 -7.12 -5.75 11.16
C LEU A 86 -8.48 -5.51 11.85
N GLU A 87 -8.49 -5.13 13.12
CA GLU A 87 -9.72 -4.84 13.89
C GLU A 87 -10.22 -3.42 13.66
N THR A 88 -9.36 -2.51 13.21
CA THR A 88 -9.76 -1.13 12.92
C THR A 88 -10.63 -1.07 11.67
N PRO A 89 -11.78 -0.37 11.72
CA PRO A 89 -12.66 -0.24 10.56
C PRO A 89 -11.98 0.46 9.39
N ASP A 90 -12.12 -0.11 8.21
CA ASP A 90 -11.74 0.53 6.96
C ASP A 90 -12.91 1.32 6.37
N LEU A 91 -12.61 2.46 5.78
CA LEU A 91 -13.51 3.21 4.92
C LEU A 91 -13.10 2.97 3.47
N ILE A 92 -14.08 2.74 2.60
CA ILE A 92 -13.88 2.68 1.16
C ILE A 92 -14.11 4.08 0.61
N GLU A 93 -13.20 4.59 -0.20
CA GLU A 93 -13.37 5.89 -0.87
C GLU A 93 -14.55 5.86 -1.84
N ASP A 94 -15.29 6.95 -1.89
CA ASP A 94 -16.42 7.10 -2.80
C ASP A 94 -15.99 6.90 -4.27
N GLY A 95 -16.69 6.01 -4.98
CA GLY A 95 -16.41 5.69 -6.38
C GLY A 95 -15.41 4.56 -6.61
N VAL A 96 -14.79 3.97 -5.56
CA VAL A 96 -13.90 2.80 -5.71
C VAL A 96 -14.65 1.63 -6.32
N VAL A 97 -15.81 1.28 -5.78
CA VAL A 97 -16.60 0.13 -6.31
C VAL A 97 -16.98 0.37 -7.76
N ASP A 98 -17.49 1.56 -8.09
CA ASP A 98 -17.87 1.93 -9.47
C ASP A 98 -16.67 1.85 -10.43
N LEU A 99 -15.49 2.29 -10.00
CA LEU A 99 -14.26 2.17 -10.78
C LEU A 99 -13.90 0.71 -11.03
N LEU A 100 -13.87 -0.11 -9.98
CA LEU A 100 -13.50 -1.53 -10.09
C LEU A 100 -14.48 -2.29 -10.99
N GLU A 101 -15.79 -2.05 -10.85
CA GLU A 101 -16.81 -2.63 -11.74
C GLU A 101 -16.65 -2.17 -13.20
N HIS A 102 -16.37 -0.87 -13.40
CA HIS A 102 -16.12 -0.34 -14.74
C HIS A 102 -14.91 -1.03 -15.38
N LEU A 103 -13.81 -1.17 -14.68
CA LEU A 103 -12.60 -1.82 -15.17
C LEU A 103 -12.84 -3.31 -15.47
N LYS A 104 -13.56 -4.04 -14.61
CA LYS A 104 -13.91 -5.46 -14.85
C LYS A 104 -14.83 -5.62 -16.05
N ARG A 105 -15.85 -4.76 -16.21
CA ARG A 105 -16.72 -4.76 -17.41
C ARG A 105 -15.95 -4.51 -18.71
N ASN A 106 -14.83 -3.80 -18.64
CA ASN A 106 -13.92 -3.57 -19.77
C ASN A 106 -12.79 -4.61 -19.87
N ASN A 107 -12.96 -5.78 -19.22
CA ASN A 107 -12.02 -6.91 -19.23
C ASN A 107 -10.59 -6.54 -18.79
N LYS A 108 -10.46 -5.58 -17.88
CA LYS A 108 -9.17 -5.25 -17.29
C LYS A 108 -8.79 -6.26 -16.21
N SER A 109 -7.53 -6.63 -16.18
CA SER A 109 -6.97 -7.45 -15.12
C SER A 109 -6.55 -6.56 -13.94
N LEU A 110 -7.02 -6.86 -12.74
CA LEU A 110 -6.80 -6.02 -11.55
C LEU A 110 -5.95 -6.76 -10.53
N VAL A 111 -4.96 -6.08 -9.96
CA VAL A 111 -4.04 -6.61 -8.96
C VAL A 111 -3.85 -5.60 -7.86
N VAL A 112 -3.75 -6.07 -6.62
CA VAL A 112 -3.29 -5.25 -5.49
C VAL A 112 -1.81 -5.51 -5.26
N LEU A 113 -1.04 -4.42 -5.11
CA LEU A 113 0.37 -4.42 -4.71
C LEU A 113 0.52 -3.50 -3.50
N THR A 114 0.61 -4.06 -2.32
CA THR A 114 0.63 -3.34 -1.04
C THR A 114 1.82 -3.74 -0.18
N ASN A 115 2.39 -2.77 0.54
CA ASN A 115 3.39 -3.05 1.56
C ASN A 115 2.63 -3.30 2.88
N TRP A 116 2.74 -4.42 3.45
CA TRP A 116 2.30 -4.94 4.73
C TRP A 116 1.99 -6.43 4.61
N PHE A 117 1.73 -7.08 5.72
CA PHE A 117 1.56 -8.53 5.78
C PHE A 117 0.25 -8.99 5.13
N ARG A 118 0.30 -10.10 4.40
CA ARG A 118 -0.85 -10.73 3.74
C ARG A 118 -1.98 -11.07 4.71
N GLU A 119 -1.61 -11.53 5.90
CA GLU A 119 -2.56 -11.90 6.95
C GLU A 119 -3.41 -10.71 7.45
N THR A 120 -2.99 -9.48 7.17
CA THR A 120 -3.72 -8.25 7.47
C THR A 120 -4.44 -7.76 6.22
N GLN A 121 -3.76 -7.61 5.11
CA GLN A 121 -4.28 -6.95 3.91
C GLN A 121 -5.40 -7.74 3.22
N VAL A 122 -5.25 -9.06 3.09
CA VAL A 122 -6.28 -9.89 2.45
C VAL A 122 -7.59 -9.95 3.24
N PRO A 123 -7.60 -10.15 4.57
CA PRO A 123 -8.84 -10.05 5.35
C PRO A 123 -9.50 -8.66 5.31
N ARG A 124 -8.73 -7.57 5.26
CA ARG A 124 -9.27 -6.20 5.12
C ARG A 124 -9.99 -6.04 3.78
N LEU A 125 -9.36 -6.46 2.67
CA LEU A 125 -10.01 -6.48 1.35
C LEU A 125 -11.29 -7.33 1.34
N LYS A 126 -11.31 -8.47 2.04
CA LYS A 126 -12.50 -9.32 2.17
C LYS A 126 -13.60 -8.63 2.97
N LYS A 127 -13.26 -8.02 4.10
CA LYS A 127 -14.24 -7.27 4.93
C LYS A 127 -14.85 -6.10 4.16
N ALA A 128 -14.05 -5.43 3.32
CA ALA A 128 -14.50 -4.36 2.44
C ALA A 128 -15.33 -4.85 1.24
N GLY A 129 -15.43 -6.16 0.99
CA GLY A 129 -16.12 -6.72 -0.19
C GLY A 129 -15.39 -6.47 -1.51
N LEU A 130 -14.10 -6.12 -1.47
CA LEU A 130 -13.33 -5.77 -2.66
C LEU A 130 -12.49 -6.91 -3.22
N ILE A 131 -12.27 -7.99 -2.47
CA ILE A 131 -11.32 -9.06 -2.83
C ILE A 131 -11.63 -9.70 -4.18
N ASP A 132 -12.89 -9.89 -4.53
CA ASP A 132 -13.34 -10.59 -5.73
C ASP A 132 -13.15 -9.81 -7.03
N TYR A 133 -12.83 -8.51 -6.94
CA TYR A 133 -12.44 -7.71 -8.10
C TYR A 133 -11.02 -8.02 -8.58
N PHE A 134 -10.15 -8.54 -7.70
CA PHE A 134 -8.73 -8.69 -7.96
C PHE A 134 -8.35 -10.12 -8.33
N ASP A 135 -7.54 -10.27 -9.35
CA ASP A 135 -7.01 -11.56 -9.79
C ASP A 135 -6.08 -12.15 -8.72
N TYR A 136 -5.28 -11.30 -8.05
CA TYR A 136 -4.45 -11.65 -6.90
C TYR A 136 -3.97 -10.42 -6.13
N VAL A 137 -3.40 -10.68 -4.95
CA VAL A 137 -2.83 -9.68 -4.04
C VAL A 137 -1.36 -10.00 -3.80
N ILE A 138 -0.48 -9.04 -4.03
CA ILE A 138 0.94 -9.09 -3.64
C ILE A 138 1.09 -8.21 -2.42
N SER A 139 1.48 -8.82 -1.32
CA SER A 139 1.68 -8.19 -0.02
C SER A 139 3.16 -8.10 0.34
N GLY A 140 3.49 -7.33 1.36
CA GLY A 140 4.85 -7.03 1.75
C GLY A 140 5.68 -8.25 2.17
N ASP A 141 5.06 -9.32 2.64
CA ASP A 141 5.70 -10.61 2.92
C ASP A 141 6.01 -11.45 1.65
N ILE A 142 5.49 -11.02 0.49
CA ILE A 142 5.82 -11.61 -0.82
C ILE A 142 6.86 -10.77 -1.55
N SER A 143 6.67 -9.45 -1.58
CA SER A 143 7.60 -8.50 -2.20
C SER A 143 7.25 -7.06 -1.85
N LEU A 144 8.24 -6.25 -1.54
CA LEU A 144 8.06 -4.85 -1.10
C LEU A 144 8.30 -3.85 -2.23
N LYS A 145 7.43 -2.84 -2.34
CA LYS A 145 7.76 -1.59 -3.02
C LYS A 145 8.79 -0.82 -2.17
N PRO A 146 9.81 -0.19 -2.74
CA PRO A 146 9.99 0.13 -4.16
C PRO A 146 10.85 -0.86 -4.97
N HIS A 147 11.08 -2.09 -4.48
CA HIS A 147 11.90 -3.06 -5.22
C HIS A 147 11.26 -3.44 -6.55
N LYS A 148 12.08 -3.50 -7.61
CA LYS A 148 11.65 -3.83 -8.97
C LYS A 148 10.86 -5.14 -9.04
N GLU A 149 11.25 -6.14 -8.25
CA GLU A 149 10.62 -7.46 -8.18
C GLU A 149 9.15 -7.40 -7.81
N ALA A 150 8.74 -6.44 -6.96
CA ALA A 150 7.34 -6.25 -6.59
C ALA A 150 6.49 -5.89 -7.81
N TYR A 151 6.96 -4.96 -8.62
CA TYR A 151 6.26 -4.55 -9.84
C TYR A 151 6.30 -5.63 -10.92
N LEU A 152 7.42 -6.36 -11.07
CA LEU A 152 7.50 -7.50 -11.99
C LEU A 152 6.48 -8.59 -11.63
N LYS A 153 6.30 -8.89 -10.34
CA LYS A 153 5.26 -9.81 -9.90
C LYS A 153 3.85 -9.27 -10.20
N ALA A 154 3.64 -7.96 -10.02
CA ALA A 154 2.33 -7.34 -10.25
C ALA A 154 1.98 -7.24 -11.75
N THR A 155 2.96 -7.06 -12.65
CA THR A 155 2.70 -7.07 -14.10
C THR A 155 2.39 -8.46 -14.61
N GLY A 156 2.94 -9.52 -14.00
CA GLY A 156 2.79 -10.89 -14.49
C GLY A 156 3.28 -11.03 -15.92
N GLU A 157 2.44 -11.54 -16.80
CA GLU A 157 2.76 -11.76 -18.23
C GLU A 157 2.52 -10.51 -19.11
N TYR A 158 2.00 -9.42 -18.56
CA TYR A 158 1.73 -8.20 -19.31
C TYR A 158 3.02 -7.39 -19.53
N SER A 159 3.19 -6.87 -20.74
CA SER A 159 4.27 -5.90 -21.01
C SER A 159 4.05 -4.59 -20.23
N PHE A 160 5.11 -3.91 -19.86
CA PHE A 160 5.06 -2.72 -19.00
C PHE A 160 4.20 -1.59 -19.56
N ASP A 161 4.21 -1.40 -20.88
CA ASP A 161 3.38 -0.41 -21.57
C ASP A 161 1.88 -0.70 -21.46
N LYS A 162 1.48 -1.96 -21.19
CA LYS A 162 0.10 -2.38 -20.93
C LYS A 162 -0.28 -2.36 -19.44
N CYS A 163 0.66 -2.01 -18.57
CA CYS A 163 0.43 -1.92 -17.14
C CYS A 163 0.34 -0.46 -16.68
N ILE A 164 -0.36 -0.25 -15.57
CA ILE A 164 -0.39 1.04 -14.89
C ILE A 164 -0.48 0.81 -13.37
N MET A 165 0.30 1.57 -12.60
CA MET A 165 0.24 1.61 -11.14
C MET A 165 -0.59 2.81 -10.69
N ILE A 166 -1.44 2.61 -9.69
CA ILE A 166 -2.28 3.64 -9.07
C ILE A 166 -2.09 3.54 -7.57
N GLY A 167 -1.67 4.62 -6.94
CA GLY A 167 -1.47 4.68 -5.49
C GLY A 167 -1.19 6.10 -5.02
N ASP A 168 -1.13 6.28 -3.70
CA ASP A 168 -0.90 7.58 -3.04
C ASP A 168 0.57 7.84 -2.70
N GLY A 169 1.41 6.80 -2.71
CA GLY A 169 2.84 6.90 -2.41
C GLY A 169 3.65 7.44 -3.58
N ILE A 170 4.11 8.70 -3.51
CA ILE A 170 4.83 9.34 -4.63
C ILE A 170 6.07 8.55 -5.06
N ASP A 171 6.87 8.05 -4.12
CA ASP A 171 8.07 7.28 -4.45
C ASP A 171 7.72 5.85 -4.87
N LYS A 172 6.86 5.17 -4.11
CA LYS A 172 6.56 3.74 -4.26
C LYS A 172 5.53 3.45 -5.36
N ASP A 173 4.57 4.36 -5.62
CA ASP A 173 3.48 4.10 -6.56
C ASP A 173 3.56 4.95 -7.83
N TYR A 174 4.38 6.02 -7.81
CA TYR A 174 4.54 6.88 -8.97
C TYR A 174 5.94 6.78 -9.59
N TYR A 175 7.01 7.16 -8.87
CA TYR A 175 8.34 7.23 -9.47
C TYR A 175 8.98 5.86 -9.67
N ALA A 176 8.88 4.95 -8.71
CA ALA A 176 9.52 3.64 -8.82
C ALA A 176 8.99 2.81 -10.00
N PRO A 177 7.66 2.64 -10.21
CA PRO A 177 7.16 1.92 -11.38
C PRO A 177 7.49 2.65 -12.68
N LYS A 178 7.45 3.99 -12.75
CA LYS A 178 7.85 4.75 -13.95
C LYS A 178 9.31 4.56 -14.30
N SER A 179 10.19 4.43 -13.33
CA SER A 179 11.63 4.21 -13.57
C SER A 179 11.93 2.91 -14.34
N ILE A 180 11.00 1.96 -14.32
CA ILE A 180 11.12 0.68 -15.02
C ILE A 180 10.17 0.56 -16.23
N GLY A 181 9.47 1.64 -16.61
CA GLY A 181 8.63 1.70 -17.79
C GLY A 181 7.14 1.37 -17.59
N ILE A 182 6.67 1.27 -16.34
CA ILE A 182 5.25 1.12 -16.02
C ILE A 182 4.65 2.53 -15.83
N ASP A 183 3.54 2.82 -16.51
CA ASP A 183 2.83 4.08 -16.30
C ASP A 183 2.26 4.17 -14.88
N SER A 184 2.07 5.39 -14.40
CA SER A 184 1.57 5.62 -13.03
C SER A 184 0.61 6.79 -12.97
N ILE A 185 -0.39 6.66 -12.09
CA ILE A 185 -1.29 7.73 -11.65
C ILE A 185 -1.12 7.90 -10.15
N LEU A 186 -0.79 9.10 -9.71
CA LEU A 186 -0.77 9.45 -8.29
C LEU A 186 -2.19 9.77 -7.83
N TYR A 187 -2.66 9.06 -6.81
CA TYR A 187 -3.89 9.41 -6.11
C TYR A 187 -3.54 10.39 -4.98
N ASP A 188 -3.91 11.67 -5.15
CA ASP A 188 -3.56 12.77 -4.25
C ASP A 188 -4.83 13.52 -3.83
N ASN A 189 -5.67 12.87 -3.00
CA ASN A 189 -6.95 13.41 -2.54
C ASN A 189 -6.81 14.69 -1.70
N SER A 190 -5.67 14.88 -1.05
CA SER A 190 -5.38 16.03 -0.19
C SER A 190 -4.59 17.15 -0.89
N ASP A 191 -4.27 16.98 -2.20
CA ASP A 191 -3.53 17.95 -3.02
C ASP A 191 -2.20 18.39 -2.39
N LYS A 192 -1.48 17.43 -1.80
CA LYS A 192 -0.20 17.67 -1.15
C LYS A 192 0.94 17.90 -2.13
N GLU A 193 0.81 17.35 -3.34
CA GLU A 193 1.86 17.36 -4.34
C GLU A 193 1.63 18.48 -5.37
N ASP A 194 2.45 19.51 -5.34
CA ASP A 194 2.33 20.69 -6.22
C ASP A 194 2.93 20.49 -7.61
N ASN A 195 3.60 19.36 -7.88
CA ASN A 195 4.26 19.14 -9.16
C ASN A 195 3.27 18.90 -10.30
N LYS A 196 3.00 19.93 -11.09
CA LYS A 196 2.07 19.92 -12.22
C LYS A 196 2.45 18.98 -13.38
N LYS A 197 3.65 18.38 -13.35
CA LYS A 197 4.09 17.40 -14.37
C LYS A 197 3.63 15.98 -14.07
N LEU A 198 3.10 15.73 -12.88
CA LEU A 198 2.59 14.42 -12.50
C LEU A 198 1.21 14.18 -13.10
N ILE A 199 0.96 12.93 -13.51
CA ILE A 199 -0.40 12.47 -13.79
C ILE A 199 -1.00 12.14 -12.44
N LYS A 200 -1.85 13.02 -11.91
CA LYS A 200 -2.49 12.85 -10.62
C LYS A 200 -4.00 13.07 -10.69
N VAL A 201 -4.70 12.44 -9.79
CA VAL A 201 -6.14 12.56 -9.60
C VAL A 201 -6.45 12.82 -8.13
N LYS A 202 -7.51 13.58 -7.86
CA LYS A 202 -8.00 13.85 -6.50
C LYS A 202 -9.16 12.95 -6.11
N LYS A 203 -9.85 12.39 -7.09
CA LYS A 203 -10.98 11.47 -6.90
C LYS A 203 -10.76 10.22 -7.72
N VAL A 204 -11.14 9.09 -7.14
CA VAL A 204 -10.97 7.77 -7.76
C VAL A 204 -11.68 7.67 -9.12
N ASN A 205 -12.85 8.26 -9.27
CA ASN A 205 -13.62 8.23 -10.53
C ASN A 205 -12.94 8.98 -11.69
N GLU A 206 -12.00 9.88 -11.42
CA GLU A 206 -11.24 10.56 -12.49
C GLU A 206 -10.32 9.60 -13.25
N ILE A 207 -9.94 8.47 -12.62
CA ILE A 207 -9.10 7.43 -13.20
C ILE A 207 -9.72 6.85 -14.46
N ILE A 208 -11.06 6.70 -14.49
CA ILE A 208 -11.82 6.18 -15.63
C ILE A 208 -11.55 6.99 -16.92
N ASN A 209 -11.36 8.31 -16.78
CA ASN A 209 -11.13 9.19 -17.91
C ASN A 209 -9.70 9.07 -18.48
N ILE A 210 -8.77 8.51 -17.70
CA ILE A 210 -7.35 8.38 -18.07
C ILE A 210 -7.09 7.00 -18.69
N ILE A 211 -7.71 5.96 -18.13
CA ILE A 211 -7.55 4.55 -18.58
C ILE A 211 -8.63 4.24 -19.62
N LYS A 212 -8.20 3.82 -20.80
CA LYS A 212 -9.09 3.38 -21.89
C LYS A 212 -9.01 1.88 -22.08
#